data_26e036812b733f709712d207eb3de06b
#
_entry.id   26e036812b733f709712d207eb3de06b
#
_cell.length_a   1.000
_cell.length_b   1.000
_cell.length_c   1.000
_cell.angle_alpha   90.00
_cell.angle_beta   90.00
_cell.angle_gamma   90.00
#
_symmetry.space_group_name_H-M   'P 1'
#
loop_
_entity.id
_entity.type
_entity.pdbx_description
1 polymer ?
#
loop_
_entity_poly.entity_id
_entity_poly.type
_entity_poly.pdbx_seq_one_letter_code
_entity_poly.pdbx_strand_id
1 'polypeptide(L)'
;MKFIYQDLLNFLEEKPSKEELSKKLFQLGHEHEIDGDIFDMEITPNRGDCLSLLGLSRDLNNFYGSLDTCRIYNGDLDILDIDFKNLSTKCCAKISFLEIEISKKISPYKQYLENYFSLLGINKTNFFTDVSNYISYERGQPTHCFNRDSITEDLTFTNKSCDEDFKTLLGNEIKLEGKNCVFTSGDKIISLAGIMGGESTACSKKTQKVLVECAYFNPEEIIGKTVKYNLKSDAAHKFERGVDIESQEKVLRRFISVVKDHASIKSLKMKTYTGEAYKDKYLSIESKKINKILGTKLIKSDYTNYLSKLGFEIGDKIKIPSFRHDISTQNDLSEEIARIIGFDNIKSIPLKLNTSPDLKQNKITMIEDFFVKNGFSEVINFPFAKIDEKESISIDNPLDLNRKSLRTSLKNSLIENLLYNERRQKDSIKLFEISDIYKKQEDILQEKRLGVIVSGRCGNNHKDFSKKLDKKYLNKILNQDNETSIFEIEEISRENLKTKKREKIFYTEISLDDISDTLFSDLIASRKLINFIEYNPVSEYPSSTRDFSFSIKNPAEYNNVLSIIDNFSSENLKESFIFDFYLNEKIGEIKVGVRLIFQSKYKTLSDEDISASITKLLKPIVNLDGVFIPGLELK
;
A
#
# COMPACT_ATOMS: atom_id res chain seq x y z
N MET A 1 11.90 -8.09 9.03
CA MET A 1 12.89 -8.73 9.93
C MET A 1 14.00 -9.34 9.10
N LYS A 2 15.27 -8.99 9.39
CA LYS A 2 16.41 -9.60 8.67
C LYS A 2 16.94 -10.81 9.42
N PHE A 3 17.25 -11.89 8.70
CA PHE A 3 17.99 -13.01 9.27
C PHE A 3 19.05 -13.53 8.32
N ILE A 4 20.09 -14.16 8.92
CA ILE A 4 21.19 -14.77 8.19
C ILE A 4 20.79 -16.22 7.87
N TYR A 5 20.86 -16.59 6.59
CA TYR A 5 20.49 -17.93 6.11
C TYR A 5 21.17 -19.05 6.91
N GLN A 6 22.50 -18.92 7.13
CA GLN A 6 23.27 -19.91 7.86
C GLN A 6 22.82 -20.05 9.33
N ASP A 7 22.39 -18.94 9.96
CA ASP A 7 21.88 -18.97 11.34
C ASP A 7 20.58 -19.76 11.43
N LEU A 8 19.64 -19.55 10.48
CA LEU A 8 18.39 -20.32 10.46
C LEU A 8 18.63 -21.79 10.20
N LEU A 9 19.58 -22.14 9.33
CA LEU A 9 19.93 -23.54 9.09
C LEU A 9 20.38 -24.26 10.38
N ASN A 10 20.99 -23.58 11.34
CA ASN A 10 21.37 -24.20 12.62
C ASN A 10 20.17 -24.65 13.47
N PHE A 11 18.98 -24.15 13.16
CA PHE A 11 17.72 -24.52 13.81
C PHE A 11 16.89 -25.55 13.03
N LEU A 12 17.39 -26.06 11.90
CA LEU A 12 16.70 -27.05 11.08
C LEU A 12 17.47 -28.37 11.08
N GLU A 13 16.75 -29.51 11.03
CA GLU A 13 17.38 -30.84 10.87
C GLU A 13 17.93 -31.03 9.46
N GLU A 14 17.08 -30.77 8.46
CA GLU A 14 17.48 -30.75 7.06
C GLU A 14 18.00 -29.36 6.68
N LYS A 15 18.95 -29.30 5.77
CA LYS A 15 19.62 -28.07 5.33
C LYS A 15 19.22 -27.75 3.88
N PRO A 16 18.03 -27.16 3.66
CA PRO A 16 17.58 -26.81 2.30
C PRO A 16 18.49 -25.77 1.66
N SER A 17 18.56 -25.75 0.32
CA SER A 17 19.15 -24.65 -0.42
C SER A 17 18.36 -23.34 -0.19
N LYS A 18 18.96 -22.18 -0.54
CA LYS A 18 18.28 -20.88 -0.42
C LYS A 18 16.98 -20.84 -1.21
N GLU A 19 17.00 -21.41 -2.43
CA GLU A 19 15.86 -21.47 -3.33
C GLU A 19 14.73 -22.35 -2.77
N GLU A 20 15.06 -23.49 -2.18
CA GLU A 20 14.10 -24.38 -1.54
C GLU A 20 13.50 -23.74 -0.28
N LEU A 21 14.35 -23.14 0.56
CA LEU A 21 13.91 -22.40 1.74
C LEU A 21 12.98 -21.26 1.37
N SER A 22 13.36 -20.45 0.37
CA SER A 22 12.56 -19.32 -0.14
C SER A 22 11.17 -19.79 -0.59
N LYS A 23 11.10 -20.85 -1.39
CA LYS A 23 9.82 -21.42 -1.86
C LYS A 23 8.93 -21.85 -0.69
N LYS A 24 9.50 -22.44 0.37
CA LYS A 24 8.71 -22.88 1.53
C LYS A 24 8.30 -21.75 2.44
N LEU A 25 9.14 -20.73 2.63
CA LEU A 25 8.76 -19.51 3.34
C LEU A 25 7.61 -18.80 2.61
N PHE A 26 7.70 -18.69 1.29
CA PHE A 26 6.63 -18.10 0.49
C PHE A 26 5.33 -18.91 0.55
N GLN A 27 5.42 -20.27 0.47
CA GLN A 27 4.27 -21.17 0.66
C GLN A 27 3.59 -20.93 2.02
N LEU A 28 4.38 -20.67 3.07
CA LEU A 28 3.89 -20.39 4.42
C LEU A 28 3.32 -18.98 4.59
N GLY A 29 3.35 -18.13 3.55
CA GLY A 29 2.86 -16.76 3.57
C GLY A 29 3.87 -15.74 4.11
N HIS A 30 5.16 -16.08 4.12
CA HIS A 30 6.23 -15.18 4.52
C HIS A 30 6.90 -14.57 3.30
N GLU A 31 6.49 -13.36 2.92
CA GLU A 31 7.14 -12.58 1.87
C GLU A 31 8.55 -12.16 2.30
N HIS A 32 9.48 -12.12 1.35
CA HIS A 32 10.87 -11.77 1.65
C HIS A 32 11.65 -11.39 0.40
N GLU A 33 12.73 -10.61 0.64
CA GLU A 33 13.78 -10.33 -0.34
C GLU A 33 15.08 -11.03 0.10
N ILE A 34 15.91 -11.43 -0.87
CA ILE A 34 17.19 -12.10 -0.60
C ILE A 34 18.33 -11.22 -1.11
N ASP A 35 19.23 -10.83 -0.19
CA ASP A 35 20.48 -10.13 -0.50
C ASP A 35 21.67 -10.95 0.03
N GLY A 36 22.36 -11.64 -0.86
CA GLY A 36 23.45 -12.57 -0.50
C GLY A 36 22.98 -13.69 0.43
N ASP A 37 23.41 -13.66 1.68
CA ASP A 37 23.02 -14.61 2.74
C ASP A 37 21.95 -14.07 3.68
N ILE A 38 21.41 -12.89 3.41
CA ILE A 38 20.42 -12.25 4.24
C ILE A 38 19.04 -12.38 3.60
N PHE A 39 18.08 -12.80 4.40
CA PHE A 39 16.66 -12.77 4.08
C PHE A 39 16.02 -11.58 4.81
N ASP A 40 15.42 -10.66 4.09
CA ASP A 40 14.63 -9.56 4.66
C ASP A 40 13.14 -9.93 4.59
N MET A 41 12.61 -10.30 5.75
CA MET A 41 11.27 -10.89 5.88
C MET A 41 10.22 -9.85 6.20
N GLU A 42 9.09 -9.90 5.49
CA GLU A 42 7.86 -9.21 5.85
C GLU A 42 6.94 -10.18 6.60
N ILE A 43 6.99 -10.15 7.92
CA ILE A 43 6.15 -10.99 8.77
C ILE A 43 4.83 -10.29 9.04
N THR A 44 3.72 -10.98 8.76
CA THR A 44 2.36 -10.46 9.00
C THR A 44 2.11 -10.16 10.49
N PRO A 45 1.27 -9.18 10.83
CA PRO A 45 1.04 -8.76 12.22
C PRO A 45 0.55 -9.87 13.16
N ASN A 46 -0.18 -10.86 12.66
CA ASN A 46 -0.68 -12.00 13.43
C ASN A 46 0.40 -13.03 13.77
N ARG A 47 1.55 -13.02 13.06
CA ARG A 47 2.62 -14.00 13.22
C ARG A 47 3.82 -13.44 14.00
N GLY A 48 3.55 -12.76 15.13
CA GLY A 48 4.58 -12.28 16.04
C GLY A 48 5.55 -13.37 16.51
N ASP A 49 5.09 -14.61 16.59
CA ASP A 49 5.89 -15.80 16.91
C ASP A 49 7.03 -16.08 15.91
N CYS A 50 6.87 -15.65 14.65
CA CYS A 50 7.86 -15.83 13.58
C CYS A 50 8.90 -14.68 13.50
N LEU A 51 8.87 -13.70 14.40
CA LEU A 51 9.87 -12.62 14.46
C LEU A 51 11.19 -13.07 15.12
N SER A 52 11.61 -14.30 14.87
CA SER A 52 12.87 -14.88 15.39
C SER A 52 13.30 -16.12 14.60
N LEU A 53 14.57 -16.51 14.75
CA LEU A 53 15.08 -17.76 14.16
C LEU A 53 14.32 -18.98 14.70
N LEU A 54 14.10 -19.04 16.00
CA LEU A 54 13.36 -20.14 16.64
C LEU A 54 11.90 -20.19 16.15
N GLY A 55 11.25 -19.05 15.97
CA GLY A 55 9.89 -18.97 15.48
C GLY A 55 9.77 -19.46 14.03
N LEU A 56 10.65 -18.98 13.15
CA LEU A 56 10.70 -19.44 11.76
C LEU A 56 11.02 -20.94 11.66
N SER A 57 11.93 -21.47 12.48
CA SER A 57 12.22 -22.91 12.46
C SER A 57 11.02 -23.75 12.89
N ARG A 58 10.23 -23.29 13.88
CA ARG A 58 8.97 -23.96 14.27
C ARG A 58 7.96 -23.99 13.14
N ASP A 59 7.84 -22.89 12.38
CA ASP A 59 6.92 -22.80 11.25
C ASP A 59 7.37 -23.71 10.08
N LEU A 60 8.67 -23.87 9.89
CA LEU A 60 9.28 -24.76 8.91
C LEU A 60 9.33 -26.24 9.34
N ASN A 61 8.95 -26.57 10.57
CA ASN A 61 9.11 -27.91 11.15
C ASN A 61 8.38 -29.02 10.37
N ASN A 62 7.30 -28.70 9.69
CA ASN A 62 6.60 -29.67 8.83
C ASN A 62 7.41 -30.09 7.60
N PHE A 63 8.39 -29.30 7.18
CA PHE A 63 9.18 -29.52 5.96
C PHE A 63 10.57 -30.01 6.25
N TYR A 64 11.27 -29.42 7.21
CA TYR A 64 12.72 -29.61 7.41
C TYR A 64 13.10 -30.09 8.80
N GLY A 65 12.13 -30.37 9.68
CA GLY A 65 12.40 -30.58 11.09
C GLY A 65 12.91 -29.32 11.81
N SER A 66 12.61 -29.19 13.10
CA SER A 66 13.05 -28.05 13.91
C SER A 66 13.90 -28.53 15.08
N LEU A 67 15.07 -27.93 15.25
CA LEU A 67 16.02 -28.22 16.32
C LEU A 67 16.22 -26.98 17.20
N ASP A 68 16.00 -27.10 18.51
CA ASP A 68 16.48 -26.11 19.47
C ASP A 68 17.84 -26.52 20.02
N THR A 69 18.89 -26.32 19.25
CA THR A 69 20.27 -26.69 19.60
C THR A 69 20.95 -25.68 20.52
N CYS A 70 20.28 -24.59 20.86
CA CYS A 70 20.86 -23.53 21.67
C CYS A 70 21.12 -24.01 23.11
N ARG A 71 22.35 -23.83 23.57
CA ARG A 71 22.70 -24.11 24.95
C ARG A 71 21.91 -23.21 25.90
N ILE A 72 21.20 -23.82 26.83
CA ILE A 72 20.49 -23.16 27.91
C ILE A 72 21.22 -23.46 29.21
N TYR A 73 21.38 -22.46 30.07
CA TYR A 73 21.98 -22.65 31.37
C TYR A 73 21.08 -23.50 32.27
N ASN A 74 21.57 -24.66 32.73
CA ASN A 74 20.83 -25.61 33.55
C ASN A 74 21.27 -25.64 35.01
N GLY A 75 22.22 -24.75 35.39
CA GLY A 75 22.67 -24.69 36.80
C GLY A 75 21.65 -24.00 37.69
N ASP A 76 21.87 -24.15 39.00
CA ASP A 76 21.06 -23.50 40.01
C ASP A 76 21.26 -21.97 39.96
N LEU A 77 20.22 -21.26 40.33
CA LEU A 77 20.18 -19.80 40.40
C LEU A 77 19.75 -19.41 41.83
N ASP A 78 20.47 -18.47 42.40
CA ASP A 78 20.05 -17.89 43.69
C ASP A 78 18.76 -17.07 43.50
N ILE A 79 17.98 -16.95 44.56
CA ILE A 79 16.80 -16.09 44.53
C ILE A 79 17.24 -14.63 44.53
N LEU A 80 16.73 -13.87 43.58
CA LEU A 80 16.98 -12.43 43.49
C LEU A 80 16.16 -11.72 44.59
N ASP A 81 16.87 -11.02 45.45
CA ASP A 81 16.26 -10.12 46.41
C ASP A 81 16.23 -8.69 45.81
N ILE A 82 15.04 -8.30 45.37
CA ILE A 82 14.74 -6.97 44.79
C ILE A 82 13.36 -6.52 45.27
N ASP A 83 13.27 -5.29 45.73
CA ASP A 83 11.98 -4.66 45.99
C ASP A 83 11.33 -4.25 44.67
N PHE A 84 10.49 -5.13 44.14
CA PHE A 84 9.75 -4.92 42.92
C PHE A 84 8.26 -4.99 43.16
N LYS A 85 7.53 -3.98 42.65
CA LYS A 85 6.07 -3.89 42.71
C LYS A 85 5.48 -3.80 41.28
N ASN A 86 4.55 -4.69 40.98
CA ASN A 86 3.75 -4.60 39.76
C ASN A 86 2.35 -4.06 40.10
N LEU A 87 2.11 -2.77 39.84
CA LEU A 87 0.84 -2.09 40.13
C LEU A 87 -0.17 -2.22 38.95
N SER A 88 0.21 -2.82 37.84
CA SER A 88 -0.62 -2.94 36.62
C SER A 88 -0.50 -4.32 36.00
N THR A 89 -0.96 -5.34 36.75
CA THR A 89 -0.83 -6.76 36.34
C THR A 89 -1.49 -7.11 35.02
N LYS A 90 -2.57 -6.42 34.64
CA LYS A 90 -3.21 -6.59 33.32
C LYS A 90 -2.34 -6.12 32.15
N CYS A 91 -1.50 -5.10 32.40
CA CYS A 91 -0.61 -4.55 31.36
C CYS A 91 0.70 -5.36 31.27
N CYS A 92 1.16 -5.93 32.41
CA CYS A 92 2.33 -6.80 32.48
C CYS A 92 1.95 -8.05 33.31
N ALA A 93 1.50 -9.10 32.62
CA ALA A 93 0.99 -10.29 33.29
C ALA A 93 2.10 -11.16 33.91
N LYS A 94 3.30 -11.17 33.34
CA LYS A 94 4.44 -11.94 33.80
C LYS A 94 5.75 -11.21 33.51
N ILE A 95 6.65 -11.19 34.47
CA ILE A 95 7.98 -10.57 34.35
C ILE A 95 9.01 -11.37 35.15
N SER A 96 10.17 -11.57 34.56
CA SER A 96 11.32 -12.19 35.20
C SER A 96 12.49 -11.23 35.20
N PHE A 97 13.18 -11.15 36.32
CA PHE A 97 14.42 -10.41 36.47
C PHE A 97 15.59 -11.37 36.71
N LEU A 98 16.69 -11.11 36.02
CA LEU A 98 17.94 -11.80 36.16
C LEU A 98 19.04 -10.80 36.52
N GLU A 99 19.64 -10.94 37.69
CA GLU A 99 20.85 -10.20 38.06
C GLU A 99 22.08 -11.02 37.71
N ILE A 100 22.99 -10.44 36.93
CA ILE A 100 24.28 -11.04 36.57
C ILE A 100 25.40 -10.11 37.00
N GLU A 101 26.38 -10.64 37.73
CA GLU A 101 27.64 -9.98 37.97
C GLU A 101 28.77 -10.73 37.26
N ILE A 102 29.56 -10.01 36.44
CA ILE A 102 30.68 -10.57 35.69
C ILE A 102 32.01 -10.03 36.20
N SER A 103 33.12 -10.74 35.87
CA SER A 103 34.46 -10.21 36.03
C SER A 103 34.71 -9.08 35.05
N LYS A 104 35.76 -8.24 35.33
CA LYS A 104 36.13 -7.08 34.47
C LYS A 104 36.46 -7.44 33.02
N LYS A 105 36.90 -8.67 32.75
CA LYS A 105 37.40 -9.08 31.44
C LYS A 105 36.24 -9.73 30.64
N ILE A 106 35.87 -9.10 29.55
CA ILE A 106 35.00 -9.66 28.51
C ILE A 106 35.91 -10.10 27.35
N SER A 107 35.76 -11.35 26.93
CA SER A 107 36.46 -11.89 25.77
C SER A 107 35.93 -11.32 24.46
N PRO A 108 36.68 -11.37 23.35
CA PRO A 108 36.14 -11.06 22.04
C PRO A 108 34.90 -11.88 21.74
N TYR A 109 33.98 -11.31 20.99
CA TYR A 109 32.74 -12.03 20.64
C TYR A 109 33.04 -13.30 19.86
N LYS A 110 32.35 -14.40 20.20
CA LYS A 110 32.38 -15.62 19.40
C LYS A 110 31.76 -15.38 18.02
N GLN A 111 32.14 -16.21 17.06
CA GLN A 111 31.81 -16.03 15.65
C GLN A 111 30.31 -15.84 15.40
N TYR A 112 29.43 -16.56 16.10
CA TYR A 112 27.98 -16.43 15.93
C TYR A 112 27.47 -15.02 16.30
N LEU A 113 28.00 -14.45 17.40
CA LEU A 113 27.63 -13.10 17.84
C LEU A 113 28.27 -12.03 16.97
N GLU A 114 29.52 -12.27 16.52
CA GLU A 114 30.23 -11.38 15.58
C GLU A 114 29.50 -11.31 14.23
N ASN A 115 29.08 -12.46 13.68
CA ASN A 115 28.34 -12.55 12.44
C ASN A 115 27.02 -11.78 12.51
N TYR A 116 26.28 -11.91 13.61
CA TYR A 116 25.02 -11.19 13.81
C TYR A 116 25.20 -9.67 13.61
N PHE A 117 26.23 -9.07 14.20
CA PHE A 117 26.47 -7.65 14.04
C PHE A 117 27.02 -7.27 12.67
N SER A 118 28.03 -8.00 12.19
CA SER A 118 28.76 -7.65 10.97
C SER A 118 27.92 -7.87 9.71
N LEU A 119 27.22 -9.00 9.61
CA LEU A 119 26.43 -9.33 8.40
C LEU A 119 25.12 -8.55 8.33
N LEU A 120 24.46 -8.33 9.46
CA LEU A 120 23.23 -7.52 9.48
C LEU A 120 23.47 -6.01 9.53
N GLY A 121 24.73 -5.57 9.61
CA GLY A 121 25.08 -4.16 9.65
C GLY A 121 24.64 -3.44 10.93
N ILE A 122 24.55 -4.17 12.06
CA ILE A 122 24.09 -3.64 13.35
C ILE A 122 25.29 -3.10 14.15
N ASN A 123 25.17 -1.92 14.69
CA ASN A 123 26.22 -1.32 15.52
C ASN A 123 26.27 -1.96 16.91
N LYS A 124 27.46 -2.32 17.36
CA LYS A 124 27.71 -2.76 18.74
C LYS A 124 27.64 -1.57 19.70
N THR A 125 26.99 -1.74 20.84
CA THR A 125 26.82 -0.69 21.85
C THR A 125 27.63 -1.00 23.10
N ASN A 126 27.20 -1.98 23.86
CA ASN A 126 27.88 -2.54 25.02
C ASN A 126 27.48 -4.00 25.16
N PHE A 127 28.30 -4.76 25.87
CA PHE A 127 28.18 -6.21 25.93
C PHE A 127 26.76 -6.72 26.29
N PHE A 128 26.15 -6.17 27.33
CA PHE A 128 24.83 -6.66 27.80
C PHE A 128 23.69 -6.27 26.84
N THR A 129 23.75 -5.07 26.28
CA THR A 129 22.79 -4.63 25.26
C THR A 129 22.95 -5.45 23.98
N ASP A 130 24.16 -5.74 23.60
CA ASP A 130 24.48 -6.55 22.41
C ASP A 130 23.96 -8.00 22.57
N VAL A 131 24.14 -8.60 23.76
CA VAL A 131 23.54 -9.91 24.08
C VAL A 131 22.03 -9.84 24.07
N SER A 132 21.42 -8.79 24.61
CA SER A 132 19.96 -8.57 24.60
C SER A 132 19.41 -8.54 23.18
N ASN A 133 20.05 -7.79 22.28
CA ASN A 133 19.64 -7.69 20.87
C ASN A 133 19.75 -9.06 20.17
N TYR A 134 20.84 -9.79 20.40
CA TYR A 134 21.02 -11.13 19.85
C TYR A 134 19.96 -12.12 20.36
N ILE A 135 19.63 -12.09 21.65
CA ILE A 135 18.57 -12.94 22.23
C ILE A 135 17.22 -12.63 21.62
N SER A 136 16.92 -11.35 21.41
CA SER A 136 15.70 -10.95 20.70
C SER A 136 15.66 -11.49 19.26
N TYR A 137 16.76 -11.45 18.54
CA TYR A 137 16.90 -12.03 17.18
C TYR A 137 16.73 -13.55 17.18
N GLU A 138 17.39 -14.24 18.11
CA GLU A 138 17.38 -15.71 18.19
C GLU A 138 16.04 -16.26 18.68
N ARG A 139 15.44 -15.64 19.73
CA ARG A 139 14.31 -16.18 20.51
C ARG A 139 12.98 -15.47 20.31
N GLY A 140 12.98 -14.27 19.75
CA GLY A 140 11.75 -13.48 19.56
C GLY A 140 11.28 -12.73 20.80
N GLN A 141 11.94 -12.89 21.93
CA GLN A 141 11.62 -12.23 23.18
C GLN A 141 12.60 -11.08 23.45
N PRO A 142 12.17 -9.82 23.37
CA PRO A 142 13.00 -8.71 23.79
C PRO A 142 13.31 -8.77 25.28
N THR A 143 14.52 -8.37 25.62
CA THR A 143 14.96 -8.17 27.02
C THR A 143 15.49 -6.76 27.18
N HIS A 144 15.42 -6.21 28.38
CA HIS A 144 16.03 -4.91 28.67
C HIS A 144 17.09 -5.03 29.77
N CYS A 145 18.22 -4.32 29.61
CA CYS A 145 19.36 -4.39 30.50
C CYS A 145 19.52 -3.06 31.24
N PHE A 146 19.22 -3.08 32.55
CA PHE A 146 19.50 -1.96 33.43
C PHE A 146 20.89 -2.11 34.07
N ASN A 147 21.67 -1.03 34.14
CA ASN A 147 22.83 -0.99 35.02
C ASN A 147 22.34 -1.13 36.48
N ARG A 148 22.64 -2.24 37.12
CA ARG A 148 22.12 -2.56 38.47
C ARG A 148 22.48 -1.51 39.48
N ASP A 149 23.69 -0.95 39.40
CA ASP A 149 24.18 0.04 40.34
C ASP A 149 23.47 1.41 40.22
N SER A 150 22.74 1.64 39.13
CA SER A 150 21.94 2.85 38.89
C SER A 150 20.50 2.75 39.47
N ILE A 151 20.09 1.57 39.90
CA ILE A 151 18.77 1.35 40.56
C ILE A 151 19.01 1.37 42.07
N THR A 152 18.75 2.52 42.71
CA THR A 152 19.06 2.74 44.12
C THR A 152 17.83 2.67 45.01
N GLU A 153 16.63 2.72 44.42
CA GLU A 153 15.35 2.70 45.12
C GLU A 153 14.49 1.53 44.64
N ASP A 154 13.26 1.40 45.19
CA ASP A 154 12.32 0.37 44.75
C ASP A 154 12.00 0.47 43.27
N LEU A 155 11.87 -0.68 42.62
CA LEU A 155 11.51 -0.80 41.23
C LEU A 155 10.02 -1.04 41.08
N THR A 156 9.32 -0.15 40.42
CA THR A 156 7.87 -0.28 40.24
C THR A 156 7.50 -0.27 38.77
N PHE A 157 6.64 -1.21 38.36
CA PHE A 157 5.95 -1.17 37.07
C PHE A 157 4.53 -0.65 37.25
N THR A 158 4.14 0.33 36.45
CA THR A 158 2.79 0.91 36.49
C THR A 158 2.35 1.43 35.12
N ASN A 159 1.03 1.42 34.89
CA ASN A 159 0.38 2.15 33.80
C ASN A 159 -0.22 3.43 34.38
N LYS A 160 0.50 4.55 34.25
CA LYS A 160 0.10 5.84 34.83
C LYS A 160 -0.08 6.92 33.78
N SER A 161 -0.86 7.94 34.09
CA SER A 161 -0.89 9.17 33.31
C SER A 161 0.40 9.95 33.57
N CYS A 162 1.11 10.26 32.48
CA CYS A 162 2.37 11.00 32.51
C CYS A 162 2.15 12.40 31.92
N ASP A 163 2.91 13.36 32.38
CA ASP A 163 3.12 14.69 31.76
C ASP A 163 4.51 15.16 32.19
N GLU A 164 5.53 14.45 31.72
CA GLU A 164 6.92 14.66 32.13
C GLU A 164 7.90 14.37 30.99
N ASP A 165 9.05 15.04 31.03
CA ASP A 165 10.12 14.84 30.06
C ASP A 165 10.87 13.54 30.34
N PHE A 166 11.18 12.79 29.29
CA PHE A 166 11.89 11.52 29.36
C PHE A 166 13.06 11.49 28.36
N LYS A 167 14.26 11.27 28.88
CA LYS A 167 15.45 11.12 28.04
C LYS A 167 15.70 9.65 27.75
N THR A 168 15.63 9.30 26.49
CA THR A 168 15.77 7.92 26.00
C THR A 168 17.24 7.46 26.01
N LEU A 169 17.46 6.13 25.94
CA LEU A 169 18.78 5.52 25.72
C LEU A 169 19.53 6.05 24.50
N LEU A 170 18.79 6.52 23.48
CA LEU A 170 19.34 7.07 22.24
C LEU A 170 19.69 8.55 22.35
N GLY A 171 19.49 9.15 23.54
CA GLY A 171 19.75 10.57 23.79
C GLY A 171 18.65 11.52 23.33
N ASN A 172 17.56 11.02 22.79
CA ASN A 172 16.41 11.84 22.41
C ASN A 172 15.62 12.23 23.65
N GLU A 173 15.20 13.48 23.72
CA GLU A 173 14.25 13.97 24.74
C GLU A 173 12.85 13.93 24.16
N ILE A 174 11.92 13.29 24.87
CA ILE A 174 10.53 13.17 24.48
C ILE A 174 9.64 13.56 25.67
N LYS A 175 8.49 14.14 25.37
CA LYS A 175 7.46 14.42 26.39
C LYS A 175 6.51 13.24 26.49
N LEU A 176 6.46 12.57 27.63
CA LEU A 176 5.49 11.52 27.90
C LEU A 176 4.16 12.15 28.28
N GLU A 177 3.10 11.87 27.52
CA GLU A 177 1.76 12.41 27.73
C GLU A 177 0.71 11.29 27.79
N GLY A 178 -0.27 11.46 28.70
CA GLY A 178 -1.35 10.51 28.90
C GLY A 178 -0.88 9.15 29.45
N LYS A 179 -1.68 8.11 29.31
CA LYS A 179 -1.38 6.79 29.90
C LYS A 179 -0.21 6.10 29.21
N ASN A 180 0.77 5.67 30.01
CA ASN A 180 1.94 4.93 29.56
C ASN A 180 2.32 3.85 30.58
N CYS A 181 2.73 2.69 30.07
CA CYS A 181 3.38 1.67 30.88
C CYS A 181 4.85 2.08 31.11
N VAL A 182 5.23 2.24 32.35
CA VAL A 182 6.57 2.69 32.73
C VAL A 182 7.15 1.88 33.88
N PHE A 183 8.49 1.79 33.90
CA PHE A 183 9.23 1.43 35.10
C PHE A 183 9.70 2.69 35.80
N THR A 184 9.57 2.71 37.09
CA THR A 184 10.12 3.78 37.95
C THR A 184 11.09 3.20 38.98
N SER A 185 12.09 3.99 39.36
CA SER A 185 12.91 3.78 40.58
C SER A 185 12.63 4.95 41.50
N GLY A 186 11.96 4.67 42.62
CA GLY A 186 11.25 5.71 43.34
C GLY A 186 10.23 6.43 42.46
N ASP A 187 10.26 7.77 42.48
CA ASP A 187 9.35 8.58 41.65
C ASP A 187 9.81 8.77 40.20
N LYS A 188 11.08 8.45 39.87
CA LYS A 188 11.66 8.74 38.57
C LYS A 188 11.34 7.65 37.55
N ILE A 189 10.84 8.03 36.38
CA ILE A 189 10.69 7.12 35.23
C ILE A 189 12.08 6.75 34.69
N ILE A 190 12.37 5.44 34.64
CA ILE A 190 13.62 4.88 34.16
C ILE A 190 13.46 4.12 32.84
N SER A 191 12.25 3.75 32.45
CA SER A 191 11.99 3.08 31.18
C SER A 191 10.54 3.25 30.76
N LEU A 192 10.32 3.51 29.47
CA LEU A 192 9.04 3.36 28.80
C LEU A 192 8.92 1.88 28.42
N ALA A 193 8.18 1.13 29.22
CA ALA A 193 8.15 -0.33 29.23
C ALA A 193 7.79 -0.93 27.86
N GLY A 194 8.57 -1.89 27.40
CA GLY A 194 8.40 -2.55 26.10
C GLY A 194 8.72 -1.70 24.87
N ILE A 195 9.09 -0.42 25.05
CA ILE A 195 9.33 0.52 23.95
C ILE A 195 10.76 1.03 23.97
N MET A 196 11.16 1.73 25.03
CA MET A 196 12.47 2.38 25.09
C MET A 196 12.95 2.58 26.53
N GLY A 197 14.17 2.15 26.82
CA GLY A 197 14.82 2.44 28.10
C GLY A 197 15.23 3.90 28.26
N GLY A 198 15.41 4.33 29.50
CA GLY A 198 15.91 5.65 29.84
C GLY A 198 17.44 5.69 29.95
N GLU A 199 18.04 6.87 29.68
CA GLU A 199 19.47 7.10 29.76
C GLU A 199 20.01 6.86 31.19
N SER A 200 19.22 7.21 32.22
CA SER A 200 19.66 7.19 33.63
C SER A 200 20.08 5.81 34.16
N THR A 201 19.56 4.74 33.58
CA THR A 201 19.86 3.36 33.96
C THR A 201 20.56 2.57 32.86
N ALA A 202 21.07 3.25 31.84
CA ALA A 202 21.72 2.65 30.69
C ALA A 202 22.98 1.87 31.09
N CYS A 203 23.15 0.69 30.51
CA CYS A 203 24.40 -0.03 30.57
C CYS A 203 25.49 0.68 29.76
N SER A 204 26.72 0.58 30.21
CA SER A 204 27.91 1.09 29.54
C SER A 204 28.96 -0.01 29.33
N LYS A 205 30.04 0.30 28.62
CA LYS A 205 31.21 -0.61 28.48
C LYS A 205 31.89 -0.97 29.81
N LYS A 206 31.56 -0.22 30.89
CA LYS A 206 32.14 -0.44 32.23
C LYS A 206 31.17 -1.22 33.15
N THR A 207 29.94 -1.43 32.75
CA THR A 207 28.93 -2.12 33.55
C THR A 207 29.35 -3.57 33.78
N GLN A 208 29.43 -3.96 35.05
CA GLN A 208 29.77 -5.33 35.46
C GLN A 208 28.60 -6.04 36.12
N LYS A 209 27.67 -5.30 36.66
CA LYS A 209 26.47 -5.82 37.30
C LYS A 209 25.23 -5.33 36.56
N VAL A 210 24.47 -6.24 36.00
CA VAL A 210 23.29 -5.95 35.18
C VAL A 210 22.05 -6.57 35.80
N LEU A 211 20.94 -5.84 35.73
CA LEU A 211 19.60 -6.39 35.94
C LEU A 211 18.91 -6.52 34.57
N VAL A 212 18.69 -7.74 34.15
CA VAL A 212 18.01 -8.05 32.87
C VAL A 212 16.53 -8.26 33.15
N GLU A 213 15.71 -7.45 32.53
CA GLU A 213 14.25 -7.59 32.51
C GLU A 213 13.83 -8.41 31.30
N CYS A 214 12.91 -9.36 31.52
CA CYS A 214 12.26 -10.16 30.50
C CYS A 214 10.77 -10.26 30.85
N ALA A 215 9.91 -9.56 30.10
CA ALA A 215 8.52 -9.40 30.44
C ALA A 215 7.57 -9.79 29.32
N TYR A 216 6.33 -10.05 29.68
CA TYR A 216 5.18 -10.02 28.77
C TYR A 216 4.39 -8.75 29.01
N PHE A 217 4.31 -7.89 28.00
CA PHE A 217 3.42 -6.73 28.00
C PHE A 217 2.21 -7.00 27.13
N ASN A 218 1.03 -6.53 27.57
CA ASN A 218 -0.17 -6.60 26.74
C ASN A 218 0.05 -5.77 25.46
N PRO A 219 -0.08 -6.36 24.27
CA PRO A 219 0.12 -5.66 23.00
C PRO A 219 -0.68 -4.37 22.86
N GLU A 220 -1.91 -4.32 23.39
CA GLU A 220 -2.79 -3.13 23.32
C GLU A 220 -2.18 -1.90 24.02
N GLU A 221 -1.32 -2.09 25.02
CA GLU A 221 -0.65 -1.01 25.74
C GLU A 221 0.59 -0.47 24.99
N ILE A 222 1.10 -1.22 24.02
CA ILE A 222 2.30 -0.88 23.24
C ILE A 222 1.94 -0.29 21.88
N ILE A 223 0.88 -0.83 21.23
CA ILE A 223 0.43 -0.42 19.90
C ILE A 223 0.28 1.10 19.80
N GLY A 224 0.88 1.69 18.75
CA GLY A 224 0.80 3.11 18.43
C GLY A 224 1.70 4.03 19.25
N LYS A 225 2.34 3.56 20.32
CA LYS A 225 3.24 4.39 21.15
C LYS A 225 4.50 4.80 20.40
N THR A 226 5.06 3.92 19.56
CA THR A 226 6.23 4.24 18.72
C THR A 226 5.92 5.39 17.76
N VAL A 227 4.73 5.39 17.14
CA VAL A 227 4.26 6.47 16.27
C VAL A 227 4.04 7.76 17.06
N LYS A 228 3.35 7.66 18.23
CA LYS A 228 3.04 8.81 19.09
C LYS A 228 4.30 9.58 19.51
N TYR A 229 5.37 8.87 19.86
CA TYR A 229 6.62 9.45 20.35
C TYR A 229 7.72 9.53 19.30
N ASN A 230 7.43 9.17 18.03
CA ASN A 230 8.39 9.13 16.92
C ASN A 230 9.65 8.32 17.28
N LEU A 231 9.45 7.13 17.86
CA LEU A 231 10.54 6.23 18.27
C LEU A 231 10.61 5.04 17.30
N LYS A 232 11.85 4.61 16.99
CA LYS A 232 12.09 3.32 16.31
C LYS A 232 12.54 2.31 17.36
N SER A 233 11.82 1.20 17.49
CA SER A 233 12.10 0.16 18.48
C SER A 233 11.72 -1.23 17.96
N ASP A 234 12.75 -2.07 17.76
CA ASP A 234 12.53 -3.49 17.39
C ASP A 234 11.84 -4.26 18.51
N ALA A 235 12.07 -3.87 19.77
CA ALA A 235 11.39 -4.46 20.91
C ALA A 235 9.89 -4.17 20.86
N ALA A 236 9.49 -2.90 20.65
CA ALA A 236 8.09 -2.53 20.51
C ALA A 236 7.41 -3.26 19.36
N HIS A 237 8.09 -3.39 18.22
CA HIS A 237 7.58 -4.12 17.06
C HIS A 237 7.23 -5.58 17.37
N LYS A 238 7.99 -6.24 18.27
CA LYS A 238 7.69 -7.60 18.74
C LYS A 238 6.59 -7.62 19.78
N PHE A 239 6.62 -6.72 20.75
CA PHE A 239 5.58 -6.64 21.78
C PHE A 239 4.20 -6.30 21.22
N GLU A 240 4.12 -5.40 20.24
CA GLU A 240 2.88 -5.06 19.53
C GLU A 240 2.20 -6.27 18.87
N ARG A 241 3.00 -7.27 18.45
CA ARG A 241 2.54 -8.50 17.79
C ARG A 241 2.33 -9.66 18.74
N GLY A 242 2.71 -9.46 20.00
CA GLY A 242 2.63 -10.47 21.05
C GLY A 242 3.89 -11.35 21.11
N VAL A 243 4.44 -11.47 22.30
CA VAL A 243 5.54 -12.38 22.65
C VAL A 243 5.01 -13.54 23.48
N ASP A 244 5.77 -14.62 23.56
CA ASP A 244 5.38 -15.81 24.33
C ASP A 244 5.43 -15.55 25.84
N ILE A 245 4.27 -15.56 26.50
CA ILE A 245 4.14 -15.33 27.95
C ILE A 245 4.83 -16.40 28.81
N GLU A 246 5.11 -17.57 28.27
CA GLU A 246 5.75 -18.67 29.02
C GLU A 246 7.26 -18.80 28.77
N SER A 247 7.84 -17.93 27.93
CA SER A 247 9.24 -18.06 27.49
C SER A 247 10.27 -17.42 28.41
N GLN A 248 9.92 -16.53 29.35
CA GLN A 248 10.83 -15.60 30.03
C GLN A 248 12.00 -16.32 30.73
N GLU A 249 11.73 -17.36 31.53
CA GLU A 249 12.79 -18.07 32.25
C GLU A 249 13.76 -18.77 31.29
N LYS A 250 13.23 -19.44 30.26
CA LYS A 250 14.05 -20.12 29.23
C LYS A 250 14.93 -19.12 28.48
N VAL A 251 14.40 -17.94 28.16
CA VAL A 251 15.12 -16.85 27.49
C VAL A 251 16.25 -16.31 28.39
N LEU A 252 15.98 -16.03 29.67
CA LEU A 252 16.99 -15.57 30.60
C LEU A 252 18.09 -16.62 30.83
N ARG A 253 17.75 -17.89 30.89
CA ARG A 253 18.73 -18.98 30.96
C ARG A 253 19.60 -19.08 29.68
N ARG A 254 19.04 -18.76 28.53
CA ARG A 254 19.81 -18.62 27.28
C ARG A 254 20.72 -17.39 27.34
N PHE A 255 20.23 -16.27 27.86
CA PHE A 255 21.03 -15.06 28.09
C PHE A 255 22.27 -15.36 28.93
N ILE A 256 22.11 -16.09 30.06
CA ILE A 256 23.23 -16.55 30.91
C ILE A 256 24.26 -17.36 30.08
N SER A 257 23.80 -18.27 29.23
CA SER A 257 24.71 -19.08 28.41
C SER A 257 25.54 -18.24 27.45
N VAL A 258 24.92 -17.25 26.80
CA VAL A 258 25.64 -16.31 25.93
C VAL A 258 26.65 -15.46 26.71
N VAL A 259 26.27 -14.97 27.91
CA VAL A 259 27.20 -14.25 28.78
C VAL A 259 28.37 -15.13 29.21
N LYS A 260 28.10 -16.40 29.59
CA LYS A 260 29.12 -17.37 30.01
C LYS A 260 30.11 -17.72 28.89
N ASP A 261 29.68 -17.61 27.64
CA ASP A 261 30.56 -17.81 26.48
C ASP A 261 31.66 -16.71 26.36
N HIS A 262 31.44 -15.53 26.97
CA HIS A 262 32.27 -14.35 26.78
C HIS A 262 32.86 -13.76 28.08
N ALA A 263 32.28 -14.10 29.24
CA ALA A 263 32.73 -13.54 30.52
C ALA A 263 32.64 -14.58 31.65
N SER A 264 33.50 -14.46 32.64
CA SER A 264 33.40 -15.23 33.88
C SER A 264 32.34 -14.59 34.77
N ILE A 265 31.33 -15.37 35.11
CA ILE A 265 30.21 -14.95 35.96
C ILE A 265 30.60 -15.15 37.42
N LYS A 266 30.34 -14.16 38.25
CA LYS A 266 30.59 -14.19 39.71
C LYS A 266 29.34 -14.55 40.48
N SER A 267 28.18 -14.00 40.09
CA SER A 267 26.91 -14.30 40.74
C SER A 267 25.76 -14.28 39.73
N LEU A 268 24.77 -15.11 40.00
CA LEU A 268 23.54 -15.25 39.24
C LEU A 268 22.35 -15.31 40.19
N LYS A 269 21.41 -14.41 40.04
CA LYS A 269 20.18 -14.42 40.82
C LYS A 269 18.99 -14.16 39.92
N MET A 270 17.90 -14.87 40.11
CA MET A 270 16.71 -14.72 39.29
C MET A 270 15.44 -14.76 40.14
N LYS A 271 14.43 -14.02 39.70
CA LYS A 271 13.08 -14.09 40.28
C LYS A 271 12.04 -13.77 39.24
N THR A 272 10.98 -14.56 39.22
CA THR A 272 9.81 -14.37 38.35
C THR A 272 8.63 -13.88 39.17
N TYR A 273 7.93 -12.89 38.66
CA TYR A 273 6.70 -12.35 39.23
C TYR A 273 5.56 -12.61 38.24
N THR A 274 4.51 -13.25 38.73
CA THR A 274 3.30 -13.54 37.96
C THR A 274 2.17 -12.69 38.52
N GLY A 275 1.71 -11.72 37.74
CA GLY A 275 0.55 -10.89 38.09
C GLY A 275 -0.76 -11.58 37.71
N GLU A 276 -0.84 -12.10 36.49
CA GLU A 276 -1.96 -12.92 36.04
C GLU A 276 -1.44 -14.24 35.48
N ALA A 277 -2.01 -15.35 35.97
CA ALA A 277 -1.63 -16.66 35.48
C ALA A 277 -2.13 -16.86 34.04
N TYR A 278 -1.25 -17.35 33.19
CA TYR A 278 -1.63 -17.75 31.83
C TYR A 278 -2.67 -18.87 31.89
N LYS A 279 -3.72 -18.74 31.08
CA LYS A 279 -4.74 -19.78 30.92
C LYS A 279 -4.57 -20.45 29.56
N ASP A 280 -4.32 -21.74 29.59
CA ASP A 280 -4.25 -22.53 28.37
C ASP A 280 -5.53 -22.40 27.53
N LYS A 281 -5.35 -22.23 26.24
CA LYS A 281 -6.45 -22.16 25.27
C LYS A 281 -6.61 -23.51 24.57
N TYR A 282 -7.86 -23.94 24.40
CA TYR A 282 -8.19 -25.23 23.82
C TYR A 282 -9.22 -25.08 22.69
N LEU A 283 -9.02 -25.77 21.58
CA LEU A 283 -9.99 -25.89 20.47
C LEU A 283 -10.26 -27.36 20.16
N SER A 284 -11.50 -27.68 19.78
CA SER A 284 -11.85 -28.97 19.19
C SER A 284 -11.51 -28.99 17.70
N ILE A 285 -11.10 -30.16 17.16
CA ILE A 285 -10.93 -30.33 15.71
C ILE A 285 -12.26 -30.69 15.07
N GLU A 286 -12.83 -29.80 14.27
CA GLU A 286 -14.04 -30.05 13.48
C GLU A 286 -13.66 -30.40 12.03
N SER A 287 -13.14 -31.63 11.80
CA SER A 287 -12.64 -32.07 10.49
C SER A 287 -13.60 -31.83 9.33
N LYS A 288 -14.92 -32.01 9.55
CA LYS A 288 -15.93 -31.74 8.52
C LYS A 288 -15.98 -30.26 8.13
N LYS A 289 -15.85 -29.37 9.10
CA LYS A 289 -15.88 -27.92 8.88
C LYS A 289 -14.60 -27.46 8.17
N ILE A 290 -13.44 -27.92 8.64
CA ILE A 290 -12.14 -27.60 8.02
C ILE A 290 -12.13 -28.09 6.56
N ASN A 291 -12.52 -29.35 6.30
CA ASN A 291 -12.59 -29.88 4.94
C ASN A 291 -13.56 -29.10 4.03
N LYS A 292 -14.67 -28.60 4.59
CA LYS A 292 -15.62 -27.76 3.86
C LYS A 292 -15.02 -26.39 3.51
N ILE A 293 -14.27 -25.78 4.44
CA ILE A 293 -13.60 -24.49 4.22
C ILE A 293 -12.52 -24.65 3.14
N LEU A 294 -11.68 -25.67 3.25
CA LEU A 294 -10.54 -25.88 2.35
C LEU A 294 -10.90 -26.58 1.03
N GLY A 295 -12.07 -27.21 0.93
CA GLY A 295 -12.41 -28.05 -0.22
C GLY A 295 -11.62 -29.36 -0.28
N THR A 296 -11.08 -29.83 0.85
CA THR A 296 -10.22 -31.03 0.96
C THR A 296 -10.97 -32.25 1.51
N LYS A 297 -10.32 -33.39 1.53
CA LYS A 297 -10.84 -34.65 2.11
C LYS A 297 -9.82 -35.28 3.08
N LEU A 298 -9.14 -34.44 3.85
CA LEU A 298 -8.15 -34.90 4.82
C LEU A 298 -8.82 -35.70 5.96
N ILE A 299 -8.11 -36.65 6.50
CA ILE A 299 -8.52 -37.41 7.68
C ILE A 299 -7.96 -36.80 8.97
N LYS A 300 -8.51 -37.20 10.12
CA LYS A 300 -8.11 -36.59 11.42
C LYS A 300 -6.62 -36.75 11.71
N SER A 301 -5.99 -37.86 11.31
CA SER A 301 -4.56 -38.07 11.51
C SER A 301 -3.69 -37.07 10.76
N ASP A 302 -4.10 -36.62 9.57
CA ASP A 302 -3.33 -35.64 8.81
C ASP A 302 -3.30 -34.31 9.55
N TYR A 303 -4.47 -33.85 10.03
CA TYR A 303 -4.58 -32.60 10.82
C TYR A 303 -3.71 -32.68 12.08
N THR A 304 -3.79 -33.79 12.83
CA THR A 304 -3.05 -33.92 14.07
C THR A 304 -1.55 -33.96 13.84
N ASN A 305 -1.09 -34.60 12.76
CA ASN A 305 0.31 -34.60 12.38
C ASN A 305 0.83 -33.21 12.01
N TYR A 306 0.10 -32.47 11.18
CA TYR A 306 0.51 -31.10 10.80
C TYR A 306 0.57 -30.17 12.01
N LEU A 307 -0.47 -30.19 12.84
CA LEU A 307 -0.57 -29.29 13.99
C LEU A 307 0.44 -29.67 15.10
N SER A 308 0.69 -30.96 15.35
CA SER A 308 1.68 -31.35 16.36
C SER A 308 3.09 -30.87 16.02
N LYS A 309 3.46 -30.89 14.75
CA LYS A 309 4.73 -30.31 14.28
C LYS A 309 4.83 -28.81 14.42
N LEU A 310 3.70 -28.09 14.42
CA LEU A 310 3.64 -26.66 14.71
C LEU A 310 3.61 -26.32 16.21
N GLY A 311 3.72 -27.35 17.07
CA GLY A 311 3.78 -27.19 18.53
C GLY A 311 2.45 -27.27 19.25
N PHE A 312 1.35 -27.63 18.55
CA PHE A 312 0.07 -27.87 19.21
C PHE A 312 0.09 -29.22 19.97
N GLU A 313 -0.37 -29.25 21.20
CA GLU A 313 -0.53 -30.47 21.96
C GLU A 313 -1.87 -31.13 21.61
N ILE A 314 -1.79 -32.38 21.13
CA ILE A 314 -2.96 -33.09 20.61
C ILE A 314 -3.55 -34.00 21.70
N GLY A 315 -4.80 -33.72 22.08
CA GLY A 315 -5.62 -34.53 23.00
C GLY A 315 -7.06 -34.62 22.48
N ASP A 316 -8.03 -34.75 23.39
CA ASP A 316 -9.46 -34.66 23.04
C ASP A 316 -9.79 -33.32 22.42
N LYS A 317 -9.17 -32.28 22.94
CA LYS A 317 -9.08 -30.93 22.33
C LYS A 317 -7.62 -30.61 22.06
N ILE A 318 -7.38 -29.74 21.10
CA ILE A 318 -6.04 -29.23 20.82
C ILE A 318 -5.74 -28.13 21.82
N LYS A 319 -4.61 -28.23 22.53
CA LYS A 319 -4.07 -27.11 23.30
C LYS A 319 -3.26 -26.21 22.36
N ILE A 320 -3.58 -24.94 22.35
CA ILE A 320 -2.90 -23.93 21.54
C ILE A 320 -1.61 -23.52 22.24
N PRO A 321 -0.45 -23.48 21.56
CA PRO A 321 0.80 -23.00 22.15
C PRO A 321 0.69 -21.57 22.65
N SER A 322 1.38 -21.24 23.75
CA SER A 322 1.36 -19.91 24.35
C SER A 322 1.87 -18.77 23.45
N PHE A 323 2.70 -19.12 22.45
CA PHE A 323 3.22 -18.20 21.45
C PHE A 323 2.26 -17.94 20.26
N ARG A 324 1.14 -18.68 20.12
CA ARG A 324 0.14 -18.52 19.05
C ARG A 324 -1.03 -17.70 19.56
N HIS A 325 -0.89 -16.38 19.54
CA HIS A 325 -1.93 -15.46 19.98
C HIS A 325 -3.08 -15.34 18.99
N ASP A 326 -2.83 -15.62 17.73
CA ASP A 326 -3.69 -15.52 16.56
C ASP A 326 -4.73 -16.64 16.44
N ILE A 327 -4.49 -17.79 17.05
CA ILE A 327 -5.37 -18.94 16.93
C ILE A 327 -6.51 -18.89 17.96
N SER A 328 -7.76 -18.84 17.46
CA SER A 328 -8.97 -18.79 18.30
C SER A 328 -10.16 -19.57 17.72
N THR A 329 -10.17 -19.85 16.42
CA THR A 329 -11.30 -20.45 15.70
C THR A 329 -10.90 -21.62 14.80
N GLN A 330 -11.90 -22.32 14.24
CA GLN A 330 -11.67 -23.35 13.21
C GLN A 330 -11.12 -22.75 11.91
N ASN A 331 -11.40 -21.50 11.62
CA ASN A 331 -10.87 -20.84 10.42
C ASN A 331 -9.35 -20.69 10.54
N ASP A 332 -8.86 -20.29 11.72
CA ASP A 332 -7.44 -20.13 11.97
C ASP A 332 -6.71 -21.48 11.86
N LEU A 333 -7.31 -22.58 12.38
CA LEU A 333 -6.78 -23.94 12.19
C LEU A 333 -6.80 -24.37 10.71
N SER A 334 -7.83 -23.95 9.96
CA SER A 334 -7.91 -24.23 8.51
C SER A 334 -6.78 -23.54 7.75
N GLU A 335 -6.46 -22.31 8.12
CA GLU A 335 -5.33 -21.56 7.54
C GLU A 335 -4.00 -22.27 7.79
N GLU A 336 -3.73 -22.70 9.02
CA GLU A 336 -2.52 -23.45 9.35
C GLU A 336 -2.35 -24.71 8.50
N ILE A 337 -3.43 -25.44 8.31
CA ILE A 337 -3.43 -26.65 7.48
C ILE A 337 -3.23 -26.32 6.00
N ALA A 338 -3.90 -25.26 5.50
CA ALA A 338 -3.76 -24.83 4.11
C ALA A 338 -2.33 -24.39 3.78
N ARG A 339 -1.67 -23.65 4.68
CA ARG A 339 -0.27 -23.23 4.54
C ARG A 339 0.69 -24.41 4.42
N ILE A 340 0.50 -25.46 5.23
CA ILE A 340 1.32 -26.67 5.19
C ILE A 340 1.10 -27.47 3.92
N ILE A 341 -0.16 -27.67 3.50
CA ILE A 341 -0.49 -28.34 2.23
C ILE A 341 0.05 -27.56 1.03
N GLY A 342 -0.03 -26.24 1.10
CA GLY A 342 0.19 -25.29 0.03
C GLY A 342 -1.10 -25.01 -0.75
N PHE A 343 -1.43 -23.73 -0.91
CA PHE A 343 -2.66 -23.31 -1.59
C PHE A 343 -2.75 -23.84 -3.02
N ASP A 344 -1.64 -23.91 -3.73
CA ASP A 344 -1.57 -24.44 -5.10
C ASP A 344 -1.93 -25.93 -5.20
N ASN A 345 -1.81 -26.67 -4.10
CA ASN A 345 -2.16 -28.08 -4.03
C ASN A 345 -3.65 -28.31 -3.72
N ILE A 346 -4.40 -27.25 -3.39
CA ILE A 346 -5.83 -27.32 -3.14
C ILE A 346 -6.56 -27.19 -4.47
N LYS A 347 -7.26 -28.26 -4.89
CA LYS A 347 -7.94 -28.29 -6.18
C LYS A 347 -9.10 -27.29 -6.23
N SER A 348 -9.04 -26.37 -7.17
CA SER A 348 -10.14 -25.46 -7.42
C SER A 348 -11.37 -26.20 -8.00
N ILE A 349 -12.54 -25.87 -7.49
CA ILE A 349 -13.81 -26.42 -7.96
C ILE A 349 -14.59 -25.26 -8.59
N PRO A 350 -15.01 -25.39 -9.87
CA PRO A 350 -15.83 -24.37 -10.51
C PRO A 350 -17.12 -24.13 -9.72
N LEU A 351 -17.48 -22.86 -9.54
CA LEU A 351 -18.78 -22.51 -8.97
C LEU A 351 -19.89 -23.04 -9.86
N LYS A 352 -20.87 -23.70 -9.29
CA LYS A 352 -22.12 -23.99 -9.99
C LYS A 352 -22.85 -22.66 -10.17
N LEU A 353 -22.76 -22.09 -11.34
CA LEU A 353 -23.60 -20.96 -11.73
C LEU A 353 -25.03 -21.48 -11.86
N ASN A 354 -25.88 -21.15 -10.92
CA ASN A 354 -27.30 -21.34 -11.11
C ASN A 354 -27.73 -20.33 -12.19
N THR A 355 -28.11 -20.85 -13.35
CA THR A 355 -28.80 -20.20 -14.50
C THR A 355 -28.43 -18.73 -14.72
N SER A 356 -28.23 -18.39 -15.97
CA SER A 356 -27.93 -17.04 -16.43
C SER A 356 -28.65 -16.00 -15.57
N PRO A 357 -27.95 -15.11 -14.90
CA PRO A 357 -28.61 -13.95 -14.34
C PRO A 357 -29.40 -13.30 -15.47
N ASP A 358 -30.65 -12.92 -15.23
CA ASP A 358 -31.33 -11.96 -16.08
C ASP A 358 -30.37 -10.79 -16.25
N LEU A 359 -29.76 -10.71 -17.43
CA LEU A 359 -28.90 -9.58 -17.81
C LEU A 359 -29.80 -8.35 -18.02
N LYS A 360 -30.54 -7.94 -17.01
CA LYS A 360 -31.08 -6.59 -16.97
C LYS A 360 -29.86 -5.67 -16.97
N GLN A 361 -29.66 -5.01 -18.09
CA GLN A 361 -28.59 -4.03 -18.16
C GLN A 361 -28.77 -3.04 -17.01
N ASN A 362 -27.71 -2.86 -16.23
CA ASN A 362 -27.71 -1.87 -15.17
C ASN A 362 -27.84 -0.48 -15.80
N LYS A 363 -28.74 0.35 -15.29
CA LYS A 363 -28.96 1.74 -15.68
C LYS A 363 -27.65 2.52 -15.86
N ILE A 364 -26.72 2.33 -14.93
CA ILE A 364 -25.38 2.98 -14.98
C ILE A 364 -24.65 2.58 -16.26
N THR A 365 -24.57 1.27 -16.56
CA THR A 365 -23.89 0.77 -17.77
C THR A 365 -24.54 1.29 -19.06
N MET A 366 -25.86 1.47 -19.06
CA MET A 366 -26.57 2.06 -20.21
C MET A 366 -26.16 3.53 -20.43
N ILE A 367 -26.06 4.30 -19.34
CA ILE A 367 -25.62 5.70 -19.39
C ILE A 367 -24.16 5.78 -19.84
N GLU A 368 -23.28 4.97 -19.29
CA GLU A 368 -21.86 4.89 -19.68
C GLU A 368 -21.72 4.57 -21.17
N ASP A 369 -22.38 3.52 -21.66
CA ASP A 369 -22.39 3.13 -23.07
C ASP A 369 -22.89 4.26 -23.98
N PHE A 370 -23.91 5.00 -23.54
CA PHE A 370 -24.44 6.14 -24.29
C PHE A 370 -23.40 7.26 -24.44
N PHE A 371 -22.77 7.69 -23.34
CA PHE A 371 -21.79 8.76 -23.40
C PHE A 371 -20.53 8.37 -24.17
N VAL A 372 -20.02 7.16 -23.95
CA VAL A 372 -18.85 6.63 -24.69
C VAL A 372 -19.12 6.57 -26.19
N LYS A 373 -20.31 6.12 -26.62
CA LYS A 373 -20.70 6.10 -28.05
C LYS A 373 -20.78 7.50 -28.68
N ASN A 374 -21.11 8.52 -27.88
CA ASN A 374 -21.12 9.92 -28.30
C ASN A 374 -19.74 10.61 -28.19
N GLY A 375 -18.70 9.84 -27.88
CA GLY A 375 -17.30 10.30 -27.82
C GLY A 375 -16.96 11.06 -26.57
N PHE A 376 -17.67 10.84 -25.46
CA PHE A 376 -17.30 11.32 -24.15
C PHE A 376 -16.32 10.36 -23.50
N SER A 377 -15.46 10.88 -22.64
CA SER A 377 -14.57 10.10 -21.79
C SER A 377 -15.11 10.15 -20.35
N GLU A 378 -15.21 8.98 -19.73
CA GLU A 378 -15.49 8.90 -18.31
C GLU A 378 -14.28 9.33 -17.48
N VAL A 379 -14.54 10.05 -16.39
CA VAL A 379 -13.53 10.41 -15.40
C VAL A 379 -13.96 9.93 -14.02
N ILE A 380 -12.98 9.54 -13.23
CA ILE A 380 -13.17 9.12 -11.84
C ILE A 380 -12.36 10.06 -10.96
N ASN A 381 -13.04 10.78 -10.09
CA ASN A 381 -12.43 11.73 -9.19
C ASN A 381 -12.57 11.31 -7.73
N PHE A 382 -11.63 11.75 -6.89
CA PHE A 382 -11.78 11.59 -5.44
C PHE A 382 -12.97 12.39 -4.92
N PRO A 383 -13.69 11.88 -3.92
CA PRO A 383 -14.85 12.56 -3.33
C PRO A 383 -14.46 13.77 -2.45
N PHE A 384 -13.17 14.06 -2.31
CA PHE A 384 -12.65 15.11 -1.44
C PHE A 384 -12.55 16.45 -2.16
N ALA A 385 -13.12 17.49 -1.55
CA ALA A 385 -13.16 18.85 -2.09
C ALA A 385 -12.22 19.80 -1.33
N LYS A 386 -11.73 20.82 -2.07
CA LYS A 386 -10.89 21.91 -1.54
C LYS A 386 -11.67 22.98 -0.83
N ILE A 387 -12.94 23.14 -1.17
CA ILE A 387 -13.80 24.24 -0.75
C ILE A 387 -14.81 23.71 0.26
N ASP A 388 -14.87 24.36 1.42
CA ASP A 388 -15.94 24.16 2.39
C ASP A 388 -17.18 24.90 1.89
N GLU A 389 -18.14 24.15 1.38
CA GLU A 389 -19.48 24.67 1.06
C GLU A 389 -20.37 24.55 2.31
N LYS A 390 -21.42 25.37 2.41
CA LYS A 390 -22.29 25.43 3.62
C LYS A 390 -22.85 24.08 4.08
N GLU A 391 -23.02 23.13 3.15
CA GLU A 391 -23.57 21.80 3.38
C GLU A 391 -22.50 20.71 3.32
N SER A 392 -21.22 21.07 3.26
CA SER A 392 -20.15 20.08 3.15
C SER A 392 -19.88 19.37 4.48
N ILE A 393 -19.44 18.12 4.40
CA ILE A 393 -19.05 17.29 5.53
C ILE A 393 -17.54 17.37 5.66
N SER A 394 -17.06 17.90 6.79
CA SER A 394 -15.62 17.93 7.10
C SER A 394 -15.10 16.57 7.56
N ILE A 395 -13.86 16.27 7.20
CA ILE A 395 -13.12 15.07 7.62
C ILE A 395 -12.22 15.45 8.80
N ASP A 396 -12.31 14.73 9.90
CA ASP A 396 -11.59 15.06 11.15
C ASP A 396 -10.07 14.98 11.01
N ASN A 397 -9.55 13.98 10.25
CA ASN A 397 -8.11 13.75 10.05
C ASN A 397 -7.77 13.53 8.57
N PRO A 398 -7.90 14.57 7.72
CA PRO A 398 -7.70 14.43 6.28
C PRO A 398 -6.22 14.17 5.96
N LEU A 399 -5.96 13.28 4.99
CA LEU A 399 -4.61 13.02 4.47
C LEU A 399 -4.02 14.26 3.76
N ASP A 400 -4.88 15.08 3.14
CA ASP A 400 -4.52 16.34 2.48
C ASP A 400 -5.33 17.47 3.09
N LEU A 401 -4.66 18.40 3.78
CA LEU A 401 -5.29 19.58 4.39
C LEU A 401 -5.98 20.51 3.38
N ASN A 402 -5.60 20.42 2.09
CA ASN A 402 -6.27 21.17 1.01
C ASN A 402 -7.56 20.48 0.51
N ARG A 403 -7.86 19.25 0.98
CA ARG A 403 -9.03 18.46 0.57
C ARG A 403 -9.69 17.84 1.79
N LYS A 404 -10.15 18.68 2.70
CA LYS A 404 -10.68 18.32 4.02
C LYS A 404 -12.18 18.11 4.09
N SER A 405 -12.91 18.32 2.99
CA SER A 405 -14.36 18.20 2.95
C SER A 405 -14.81 17.21 1.88
N LEU A 406 -15.96 16.58 2.06
CA LEU A 406 -16.61 15.81 1.00
C LEU A 406 -17.31 16.74 0.01
N ARG A 407 -17.29 16.39 -1.28
CA ARG A 407 -17.90 17.17 -2.35
C ARG A 407 -19.42 17.17 -2.28
N THR A 408 -20.05 18.30 -2.54
CA THR A 408 -21.50 18.49 -2.62
C THR A 408 -22.01 18.50 -4.06
N SER A 409 -21.10 18.52 -5.06
CA SER A 409 -21.37 18.52 -6.50
C SER A 409 -20.18 17.92 -7.26
N LEU A 410 -20.40 17.41 -8.46
CA LEU A 410 -19.35 16.91 -9.38
C LEU A 410 -18.68 18.06 -10.16
N LYS A 411 -19.25 19.28 -10.10
CA LYS A 411 -18.86 20.43 -10.90
C LYS A 411 -17.39 20.78 -10.78
N ASN A 412 -16.90 20.95 -9.56
CA ASN A 412 -15.52 21.39 -9.32
C ASN A 412 -14.49 20.37 -9.80
N SER A 413 -14.73 19.08 -9.59
CA SER A 413 -13.86 18.01 -10.07
C SER A 413 -13.80 17.96 -11.60
N LEU A 414 -14.95 18.07 -12.26
CA LEU A 414 -15.04 18.09 -13.72
C LEU A 414 -14.38 19.33 -14.34
N ILE A 415 -14.50 20.51 -13.69
CA ILE A 415 -13.77 21.72 -14.10
C ILE A 415 -12.25 21.50 -13.98
N GLU A 416 -11.76 20.90 -12.89
CA GLU A 416 -10.33 20.59 -12.73
C GLU A 416 -9.83 19.66 -13.86
N ASN A 417 -10.60 18.64 -14.21
CA ASN A 417 -10.28 17.73 -15.31
C ASN A 417 -10.28 18.43 -16.67
N LEU A 418 -11.26 19.31 -16.91
CA LEU A 418 -11.32 20.10 -18.14
C LEU A 418 -10.08 21.00 -18.25
N LEU A 419 -9.74 21.76 -17.20
CA LEU A 419 -8.56 22.62 -17.19
C LEU A 419 -7.25 21.83 -17.33
N TYR A 420 -7.17 20.64 -16.78
CA TYR A 420 -6.03 19.74 -16.95
C TYR A 420 -5.82 19.37 -18.42
N ASN A 421 -6.91 19.03 -19.13
CA ASN A 421 -6.87 18.69 -20.56
C ASN A 421 -6.58 19.91 -21.44
N GLU A 422 -7.15 21.08 -21.12
CA GLU A 422 -6.84 22.33 -21.83
C GLU A 422 -5.36 22.70 -21.79
N ARG A 423 -4.70 22.54 -20.64
CA ARG A 423 -3.26 22.78 -20.49
C ARG A 423 -2.43 21.85 -21.37
N ARG A 424 -2.98 20.69 -21.76
CA ARG A 424 -2.37 19.73 -22.68
C ARG A 424 -2.82 19.92 -24.13
N GLN A 425 -3.30 21.13 -24.45
CA GLN A 425 -3.68 21.55 -25.80
C GLN A 425 -4.82 20.74 -26.42
N LYS A 426 -5.66 20.08 -25.62
CA LYS A 426 -6.87 19.44 -26.14
C LYS A 426 -7.89 20.52 -26.51
N ASP A 427 -8.44 20.40 -27.75
CA ASP A 427 -9.40 21.35 -28.33
C ASP A 427 -10.83 20.80 -28.38
N SER A 428 -11.01 19.53 -28.09
CA SER A 428 -12.31 18.85 -27.98
C SER A 428 -12.35 18.11 -26.66
N ILE A 429 -13.11 18.64 -25.69
CA ILE A 429 -13.18 18.09 -24.34
C ILE A 429 -14.64 17.75 -24.06
N LYS A 430 -14.91 16.46 -23.88
CA LYS A 430 -16.21 15.89 -23.56
C LYS A 430 -16.00 14.90 -22.43
N LEU A 431 -16.36 15.27 -21.21
CA LEU A 431 -16.16 14.43 -20.02
C LEU A 431 -17.48 14.20 -19.31
N PHE A 432 -17.61 13.03 -18.68
CA PHE A 432 -18.70 12.74 -17.76
C PHE A 432 -18.17 11.96 -16.54
N GLU A 433 -18.90 12.07 -15.46
CA GLU A 433 -18.66 11.32 -14.22
C GLU A 433 -19.98 10.85 -13.63
N ILE A 434 -20.03 9.57 -13.23
CA ILE A 434 -21.13 9.01 -12.45
C ILE A 434 -20.59 8.68 -11.08
N SER A 435 -20.96 9.45 -10.07
CA SER A 435 -20.42 9.26 -8.73
C SER A 435 -21.27 9.91 -7.64
N ASP A 436 -20.92 9.61 -6.40
CA ASP A 436 -21.65 10.11 -5.24
C ASP A 436 -21.23 11.53 -4.87
N ILE A 437 -22.22 12.31 -4.41
CA ILE A 437 -22.06 13.57 -3.70
C ILE A 437 -22.59 13.42 -2.27
N TYR A 438 -22.19 14.32 -1.38
CA TYR A 438 -22.51 14.22 0.03
C TYR A 438 -22.97 15.60 0.55
N LYS A 439 -24.07 15.62 1.28
CA LYS A 439 -24.60 16.84 1.88
C LYS A 439 -24.93 16.63 3.33
N LYS A 440 -24.60 17.62 4.16
CA LYS A 440 -25.00 17.64 5.57
C LYS A 440 -26.37 18.30 5.67
N GLN A 441 -27.35 17.49 6.05
CA GLN A 441 -28.70 17.91 6.41
C GLN A 441 -28.96 17.50 7.87
N GLU A 442 -30.18 17.15 8.25
CA GLU A 442 -30.47 16.51 9.55
C GLU A 442 -29.69 15.19 9.67
N ASP A 443 -29.64 14.41 8.56
CA ASP A 443 -28.77 13.26 8.37
C ASP A 443 -27.79 13.50 7.21
N ILE A 444 -26.78 12.63 7.08
CA ILE A 444 -25.85 12.63 5.95
C ILE A 444 -26.58 12.08 4.72
N LEU A 445 -26.82 12.95 3.74
CA LEU A 445 -27.35 12.56 2.44
C LEU A 445 -26.19 12.16 1.51
N GLN A 446 -26.24 10.94 0.99
CA GLN A 446 -25.41 10.47 -0.12
C GLN A 446 -26.28 10.26 -1.34
N GLU A 447 -25.95 10.89 -2.46
CA GLU A 447 -26.74 10.88 -3.68
C GLU A 447 -25.82 10.59 -4.88
N LYS A 448 -26.19 9.62 -5.72
CA LYS A 448 -25.44 9.30 -6.93
C LYS A 448 -25.91 10.19 -8.09
N ARG A 449 -24.96 10.90 -8.70
CA ARG A 449 -25.23 11.87 -9.77
C ARG A 449 -24.44 11.58 -11.04
N LEU A 450 -24.99 12.02 -12.15
CA LEU A 450 -24.34 12.15 -13.44
C LEU A 450 -23.97 13.61 -13.65
N GLY A 451 -22.67 13.89 -13.78
CA GLY A 451 -22.15 15.20 -14.20
C GLY A 451 -21.56 15.12 -15.61
N VAL A 452 -21.83 16.13 -16.42
CA VAL A 452 -21.32 16.22 -17.80
C VAL A 452 -20.73 17.60 -18.05
N ILE A 453 -19.53 17.65 -18.62
CA ILE A 453 -18.87 18.91 -18.96
C ILE A 453 -18.28 18.86 -20.38
N VAL A 454 -18.46 19.94 -21.14
CA VAL A 454 -17.93 20.06 -22.49
C VAL A 454 -17.31 21.43 -22.73
N SER A 455 -16.27 21.46 -23.56
CA SER A 455 -15.67 22.71 -24.07
C SER A 455 -14.91 22.46 -25.38
N GLY A 456 -14.90 23.45 -26.25
CA GLY A 456 -14.12 23.44 -27.48
C GLY A 456 -14.92 22.99 -28.71
N ARG A 457 -14.37 22.06 -29.51
CA ARG A 457 -14.88 21.69 -30.83
C ARG A 457 -15.42 20.26 -30.85
N CYS A 458 -16.33 19.95 -31.78
CA CYS A 458 -16.96 18.63 -31.83
C CYS A 458 -16.00 17.51 -32.25
N GLY A 459 -15.02 17.80 -33.11
CA GLY A 459 -14.06 16.81 -33.62
C GLY A 459 -12.95 17.44 -34.43
N ASN A 460 -12.10 16.59 -35.03
CA ASN A 460 -10.87 17.01 -35.71
C ASN A 460 -11.02 17.22 -37.21
N ASN A 461 -12.02 16.65 -37.87
CA ASN A 461 -12.23 16.85 -39.29
C ASN A 461 -12.92 18.19 -39.59
N HIS A 462 -12.77 18.72 -40.82
CA HIS A 462 -13.28 20.05 -41.22
C HIS A 462 -14.79 20.25 -41.02
N LYS A 463 -15.60 19.17 -41.06
CA LYS A 463 -17.05 19.21 -40.84
C LYS A 463 -17.40 19.42 -39.37
N ASP A 464 -16.60 18.88 -38.48
CA ASP A 464 -16.84 18.87 -37.04
C ASP A 464 -15.94 19.84 -36.29
N PHE A 465 -14.79 20.23 -36.87
CA PHE A 465 -13.84 21.18 -36.30
C PHE A 465 -14.41 22.58 -36.16
N SER A 466 -15.24 23.04 -37.12
CA SER A 466 -15.93 24.32 -37.08
C SER A 466 -17.10 24.34 -36.09
N LYS A 467 -17.68 23.19 -35.78
CA LYS A 467 -18.80 23.07 -34.83
C LYS A 467 -18.28 23.15 -33.40
N LYS A 468 -18.93 23.93 -32.57
CA LYS A 468 -18.58 24.08 -31.16
C LYS A 468 -19.42 23.19 -30.29
N LEU A 469 -18.81 22.75 -29.18
CA LEU A 469 -19.49 22.06 -28.10
C LEU A 469 -20.24 23.12 -27.28
N ASP A 470 -21.44 23.47 -27.71
CA ASP A 470 -22.29 24.50 -27.12
C ASP A 470 -23.55 23.89 -26.45
N LYS A 471 -24.39 24.77 -25.91
CA LYS A 471 -25.66 24.41 -25.30
C LYS A 471 -26.59 23.63 -26.26
N LYS A 472 -26.57 24.00 -27.56
CA LYS A 472 -27.38 23.29 -28.59
C LYS A 472 -26.88 21.88 -28.81
N TYR A 473 -25.56 21.71 -28.84
CA TYR A 473 -24.93 20.39 -28.94
C TYR A 473 -25.35 19.47 -27.77
N LEU A 474 -25.24 19.96 -26.53
CA LEU A 474 -25.64 19.17 -25.35
C LEU A 474 -27.13 18.88 -25.33
N ASN A 475 -27.99 19.86 -25.62
CA ASN A 475 -29.42 19.65 -25.69
C ASN A 475 -29.80 18.58 -26.72
N LYS A 476 -29.17 18.58 -27.89
CA LYS A 476 -29.41 17.57 -28.91
C LYS A 476 -29.04 16.16 -28.45
N ILE A 477 -27.97 16.02 -27.65
CA ILE A 477 -27.53 14.72 -27.15
C ILE A 477 -28.38 14.26 -25.96
N LEU A 478 -28.61 15.14 -24.98
CA LEU A 478 -29.18 14.76 -23.70
C LEU A 478 -30.71 14.73 -23.72
N ASN A 479 -31.37 15.62 -24.44
CA ASN A 479 -32.82 15.80 -24.40
C ASN A 479 -33.55 15.20 -25.60
N GLN A 480 -32.82 14.65 -26.62
CA GLN A 480 -33.35 13.88 -27.74
C GLN A 480 -34.70 14.39 -28.31
N ASP A 481 -34.83 15.70 -28.52
CA ASP A 481 -36.03 16.37 -29.06
C ASP A 481 -37.31 16.24 -28.21
N ASN A 482 -37.22 15.82 -26.93
CA ASN A 482 -38.34 15.84 -25.99
C ASN A 482 -38.62 17.28 -25.53
N GLU A 483 -39.90 17.69 -25.54
CA GLU A 483 -40.36 19.04 -25.13
C GLU A 483 -40.04 19.36 -23.65
N THR A 484 -39.83 18.35 -22.80
CA THR A 484 -39.47 18.50 -21.39
C THR A 484 -38.01 18.12 -21.16
N SER A 485 -37.13 19.14 -21.10
CA SER A 485 -35.73 18.95 -20.75
C SER A 485 -35.58 18.64 -19.26
N ILE A 486 -35.05 17.45 -18.92
CA ILE A 486 -34.68 17.12 -17.55
C ILE A 486 -33.27 17.59 -17.19
N PHE A 487 -32.45 17.92 -18.21
CA PHE A 487 -31.07 18.39 -18.01
C PHE A 487 -31.01 19.93 -18.08
N GLU A 488 -30.72 20.55 -16.97
CA GLU A 488 -30.42 21.99 -16.93
C GLU A 488 -28.95 22.22 -17.33
N ILE A 489 -28.74 22.92 -18.46
CA ILE A 489 -27.39 23.19 -18.95
C ILE A 489 -27.01 24.63 -18.60
N GLU A 490 -25.97 24.78 -17.80
CA GLU A 490 -25.37 26.06 -17.42
C GLU A 490 -24.11 26.36 -18.21
N GLU A 491 -23.85 27.64 -18.46
CA GLU A 491 -22.57 28.16 -18.98
C GLU A 491 -21.69 28.57 -17.81
N ILE A 492 -20.50 27.98 -17.68
CA ILE A 492 -19.54 28.30 -16.61
C ILE A 492 -18.69 29.48 -17.02
N SER A 493 -18.68 30.57 -16.19
CA SER A 493 -17.80 31.71 -16.39
C SER A 493 -16.32 31.33 -16.26
N ARG A 494 -15.50 31.84 -17.13
CA ARG A 494 -14.04 31.68 -17.10
C ARG A 494 -13.29 32.68 -16.26
N GLU A 495 -13.96 33.73 -15.74
CA GLU A 495 -13.32 34.87 -15.04
C GLU A 495 -12.45 34.43 -13.87
N ASN A 496 -12.88 33.38 -13.14
CA ASN A 496 -12.17 32.87 -11.97
C ASN A 496 -11.32 31.60 -12.28
N LEU A 497 -11.24 31.19 -13.56
CA LEU A 497 -10.49 30.00 -13.95
C LEU A 497 -9.09 30.39 -14.45
N LYS A 498 -8.06 29.74 -13.95
CA LYS A 498 -6.67 29.94 -14.38
C LYS A 498 -6.40 29.30 -15.76
N THR A 499 -6.99 29.87 -16.81
CA THR A 499 -6.85 29.40 -18.20
C THR A 499 -6.72 30.58 -19.16
N LYS A 500 -6.00 30.36 -20.28
CA LYS A 500 -5.88 31.31 -21.41
C LYS A 500 -6.88 31.03 -22.53
N LYS A 501 -7.58 29.87 -22.47
CA LYS A 501 -8.59 29.50 -23.47
C LYS A 501 -9.82 30.40 -23.34
N ARG A 502 -10.49 30.65 -24.49
CA ARG A 502 -11.66 31.51 -24.59
C ARG A 502 -12.95 30.76 -24.95
N GLU A 503 -12.85 29.49 -25.28
CA GLU A 503 -14.00 28.65 -25.59
C GLU A 503 -14.92 28.53 -24.37
N LYS A 504 -16.25 28.58 -24.63
CA LYS A 504 -17.26 28.45 -23.59
C LYS A 504 -17.25 27.08 -22.98
N ILE A 505 -17.59 27.00 -21.70
CA ILE A 505 -17.72 25.75 -20.95
C ILE A 505 -19.20 25.55 -20.64
N PHE A 506 -19.72 24.37 -20.94
CA PHE A 506 -21.09 24.00 -20.59
C PHE A 506 -21.07 22.78 -19.68
N TYR A 507 -21.93 22.84 -18.68
CA TYR A 507 -22.02 21.85 -17.62
C TYR A 507 -23.48 21.51 -17.35
N THR A 508 -23.72 20.25 -16.94
CA THR A 508 -25.00 19.81 -16.36
C THR A 508 -24.75 18.71 -15.34
N GLU A 509 -25.60 18.65 -14.31
CA GLU A 509 -25.57 17.62 -13.28
C GLU A 509 -26.99 17.24 -12.90
N ILE A 510 -27.26 15.93 -12.78
CA ILE A 510 -28.59 15.41 -12.47
C ILE A 510 -28.47 14.19 -11.54
N SER A 511 -29.45 14.00 -10.65
CA SER A 511 -29.58 12.76 -9.89
C SER A 511 -29.84 11.57 -10.80
N LEU A 512 -29.20 10.43 -10.53
CA LEU A 512 -29.54 9.20 -11.27
C LEU A 512 -30.99 8.76 -11.06
N ASP A 513 -31.59 9.11 -9.92
CA ASP A 513 -32.98 8.77 -9.62
C ASP A 513 -33.96 9.54 -10.50
N ASP A 514 -33.58 10.75 -10.95
CA ASP A 514 -34.39 11.57 -11.84
C ASP A 514 -34.30 11.15 -13.32
N ILE A 515 -33.37 10.29 -13.68
CA ILE A 515 -33.22 9.75 -15.03
C ILE A 515 -34.12 8.52 -15.19
N SER A 516 -35.00 8.53 -16.20
CA SER A 516 -35.80 7.37 -16.55
C SER A 516 -34.96 6.19 -17.03
N ASP A 517 -35.32 4.97 -16.65
CA ASP A 517 -34.64 3.74 -17.09
C ASP A 517 -34.70 3.53 -18.62
N THR A 518 -35.67 4.19 -19.29
CA THR A 518 -35.85 4.08 -20.74
C THR A 518 -35.14 5.17 -21.53
N LEU A 519 -34.66 6.24 -20.88
CA LEU A 519 -34.10 7.43 -21.57
C LEU A 519 -32.94 7.08 -22.51
N PHE A 520 -32.14 6.10 -22.17
CA PHE A 520 -30.97 5.68 -22.96
C PHE A 520 -31.10 4.25 -23.53
N SER A 521 -32.28 3.61 -23.39
CA SER A 521 -32.50 2.20 -23.78
C SER A 521 -32.48 1.95 -25.28
N ASP A 522 -32.98 2.88 -26.09
CA ASP A 522 -33.14 2.68 -27.53
C ASP A 522 -31.82 2.70 -28.35
N LEU A 523 -30.70 3.01 -27.69
CA LEU A 523 -29.39 3.19 -28.31
C LEU A 523 -28.51 1.94 -28.29
N ILE A 524 -28.98 0.84 -27.71
CA ILE A 524 -28.20 -0.38 -27.50
C ILE A 524 -28.22 -1.30 -28.72
N ALA A 525 -29.09 -1.07 -29.69
CA ALA A 525 -29.47 -2.01 -30.74
C ALA A 525 -28.40 -2.36 -31.80
N SER A 526 -27.19 -1.81 -31.78
CA SER A 526 -26.15 -2.23 -32.73
C SER A 526 -24.75 -2.25 -32.16
N ARG A 527 -24.42 -3.28 -31.37
CA ARG A 527 -23.00 -3.64 -31.21
C ARG A 527 -22.47 -4.19 -32.54
N LYS A 528 -21.95 -3.33 -33.40
CA LYS A 528 -20.99 -3.80 -34.41
C LYS A 528 -19.81 -4.39 -33.66
N LEU A 529 -19.43 -5.63 -34.01
CA LEU A 529 -18.18 -6.24 -33.56
C LEU A 529 -17.05 -5.24 -33.88
N ILE A 530 -16.48 -4.66 -32.85
CA ILE A 530 -15.31 -3.80 -32.98
C ILE A 530 -14.16 -4.75 -33.32
N ASN A 531 -13.44 -4.50 -34.43
CA ASN A 531 -12.20 -5.21 -34.72
C ASN A 531 -11.26 -5.04 -33.53
N PHE A 532 -10.56 -6.11 -33.18
CA PHE A 532 -9.55 -6.06 -32.11
C PHE A 532 -8.53 -4.97 -32.45
N ILE A 533 -8.41 -3.99 -31.54
CA ILE A 533 -7.43 -2.90 -31.69
C ILE A 533 -6.18 -3.33 -30.94
N GLU A 534 -5.07 -3.43 -31.67
CA GLU A 534 -3.77 -3.72 -31.06
C GLU A 534 -3.34 -2.56 -30.16
N TYR A 535 -2.90 -2.89 -28.95
CA TYR A 535 -2.42 -1.90 -27.99
C TYR A 535 -1.15 -1.21 -28.50
N ASN A 536 -1.19 0.12 -28.57
CA ASN A 536 -0.02 0.95 -28.82
C ASN A 536 0.27 1.82 -27.59
N PRO A 537 1.49 1.74 -27.00
CA PRO A 537 1.85 2.57 -25.86
C PRO A 537 1.71 4.06 -26.17
N VAL A 538 1.14 4.80 -25.23
CA VAL A 538 1.07 6.27 -25.33
C VAL A 538 2.47 6.84 -25.08
N SER A 539 2.88 7.79 -25.93
CA SER A 539 4.15 8.47 -25.76
C SER A 539 4.15 9.39 -24.54
N GLU A 540 5.22 9.37 -23.76
CA GLU A 540 5.46 10.28 -22.63
C GLU A 540 5.98 11.65 -23.07
N TYR A 541 6.43 11.77 -24.33
CA TYR A 541 6.99 13.02 -24.88
C TYR A 541 5.92 13.95 -25.43
N PRO A 542 6.11 15.29 -25.35
CA PRO A 542 5.14 16.26 -25.86
C PRO A 542 5.00 16.16 -27.37
N SER A 543 3.77 16.39 -27.88
CA SER A 543 3.50 16.54 -29.31
C SER A 543 3.76 17.96 -29.77
N SER A 544 4.11 18.11 -31.06
CA SER A 544 4.24 19.39 -31.75
C SER A 544 3.26 19.46 -32.91
N THR A 545 2.57 20.58 -33.07
CA THR A 545 1.54 20.77 -34.10
C THR A 545 2.03 21.76 -35.15
N ARG A 546 1.73 21.47 -36.44
CA ARG A 546 1.98 22.36 -37.56
C ARG A 546 0.73 22.44 -38.44
N ASP A 547 0.33 23.66 -38.77
CA ASP A 547 -0.82 23.95 -39.61
C ASP A 547 -0.36 24.51 -40.95
N PHE A 548 -0.91 24.00 -42.04
CA PHE A 548 -0.65 24.44 -43.40
C PHE A 548 -1.96 24.77 -44.09
N SER A 549 -1.96 25.85 -44.89
CA SER A 549 -3.07 26.21 -45.73
C SER A 549 -2.64 26.01 -47.19
N PHE A 550 -3.31 25.13 -47.91
CA PHE A 550 -3.11 24.91 -49.33
C PHE A 550 -4.14 25.67 -50.11
N SER A 551 -3.69 26.47 -51.10
CA SER A 551 -4.54 27.11 -52.07
C SER A 551 -4.42 26.39 -53.41
N ILE A 552 -5.55 25.84 -53.88
CA ILE A 552 -5.64 24.95 -55.06
C ILE A 552 -6.47 25.70 -56.13
N LYS A 553 -5.81 26.29 -57.11
CA LYS A 553 -6.45 26.99 -58.20
C LYS A 553 -6.96 26.05 -59.29
N ASN A 554 -6.35 24.86 -59.43
CA ASN A 554 -6.81 23.83 -60.30
C ASN A 554 -7.60 22.77 -59.48
N PRO A 555 -8.96 22.79 -59.50
CA PRO A 555 -9.77 21.88 -58.70
C PRO A 555 -9.51 20.38 -58.95
N ALA A 556 -9.00 20.04 -60.17
CA ALA A 556 -8.66 18.66 -60.50
C ALA A 556 -7.54 18.08 -59.57
N GLU A 557 -6.66 18.93 -59.07
CA GLU A 557 -5.56 18.55 -58.19
C GLU A 557 -5.99 18.35 -56.73
N TYR A 558 -7.23 18.65 -56.36
CA TYR A 558 -7.71 18.51 -54.98
C TYR A 558 -7.54 17.07 -54.46
N ASN A 559 -7.98 16.09 -55.23
CA ASN A 559 -7.86 14.67 -54.84
C ASN A 559 -6.41 14.21 -54.78
N ASN A 560 -5.52 14.76 -55.63
CA ASN A 560 -4.10 14.44 -55.61
C ASN A 560 -3.43 15.00 -54.35
N VAL A 561 -3.77 16.24 -53.95
CA VAL A 561 -3.30 16.80 -52.65
C VAL A 561 -3.73 15.95 -51.49
N LEU A 562 -5.02 15.55 -51.43
CA LEU A 562 -5.52 14.68 -50.36
C LEU A 562 -4.80 13.33 -50.35
N SER A 563 -4.64 12.70 -51.53
CA SER A 563 -3.97 11.40 -51.63
C SER A 563 -2.52 11.47 -51.13
N ILE A 564 -1.79 12.55 -51.42
CA ILE A 564 -0.43 12.73 -50.93
C ILE A 564 -0.43 12.88 -49.39
N ILE A 565 -1.37 13.61 -48.82
CA ILE A 565 -1.47 13.80 -47.34
C ILE A 565 -1.85 12.49 -46.66
N ASP A 566 -2.85 11.77 -47.19
CA ASP A 566 -3.36 10.53 -46.58
C ASP A 566 -2.34 9.39 -46.65
N ASN A 567 -1.56 9.32 -47.75
CA ASN A 567 -0.51 8.31 -47.93
C ASN A 567 0.83 8.70 -47.29
N PHE A 568 0.95 9.92 -46.76
CA PHE A 568 2.18 10.35 -46.11
C PHE A 568 2.36 9.64 -44.78
N SER A 569 3.47 8.91 -44.65
CA SER A 569 3.88 8.29 -43.41
C SER A 569 5.26 8.78 -42.99
N SER A 570 5.42 9.07 -41.71
CA SER A 570 6.70 9.39 -41.09
C SER A 570 6.70 8.78 -39.69
N GLU A 571 7.86 8.33 -39.26
CA GLU A 571 8.02 7.70 -37.93
C GLU A 571 7.48 8.59 -36.79
N ASN A 572 7.61 9.91 -36.94
CA ASN A 572 7.20 10.88 -35.95
C ASN A 572 5.82 11.49 -36.22
N LEU A 573 5.15 11.21 -37.33
CA LEU A 573 3.81 11.71 -37.62
C LEU A 573 2.78 10.84 -36.86
N LYS A 574 2.12 11.44 -35.89
CA LYS A 574 1.08 10.79 -35.11
C LYS A 574 -0.29 10.83 -35.77
N GLU A 575 -0.65 12.00 -36.30
CA GLU A 575 -1.98 12.25 -36.85
C GLU A 575 -1.92 13.38 -37.88
N SER A 576 -2.75 13.27 -38.94
CA SER A 576 -3.01 14.36 -39.90
C SER A 576 -4.51 14.48 -40.13
N PHE A 577 -5.03 15.70 -40.24
CA PHE A 577 -6.43 15.90 -40.62
C PHE A 577 -6.67 17.29 -41.20
N ILE A 578 -7.75 17.38 -42.03
CA ILE A 578 -8.20 18.63 -42.57
C ILE A 578 -9.07 19.33 -41.55
N PHE A 579 -8.62 20.49 -41.06
CA PHE A 579 -9.37 21.28 -40.06
C PHE A 579 -10.19 22.42 -40.66
N ASP A 580 -9.85 22.86 -41.87
CA ASP A 580 -10.55 23.95 -42.60
C ASP A 580 -10.69 23.62 -44.07
N PHE A 581 -11.84 23.97 -44.65
CA PHE A 581 -12.15 23.80 -46.05
C PHE A 581 -13.01 24.94 -46.54
N TYR A 582 -12.55 25.63 -47.59
CA TYR A 582 -13.27 26.75 -48.22
C TYR A 582 -13.21 26.62 -49.72
N LEU A 583 -14.37 26.67 -50.38
CA LEU A 583 -14.52 26.72 -51.84
C LEU A 583 -14.97 28.10 -52.25
N ASN A 584 -14.16 28.80 -53.08
CA ASN A 584 -14.56 30.01 -53.74
C ASN A 584 -15.17 29.70 -55.10
N GLU A 585 -16.49 29.61 -55.15
CA GLU A 585 -17.23 29.22 -56.37
C GLU A 585 -17.03 30.21 -57.54
N LYS A 586 -16.68 31.48 -57.27
CA LYS A 586 -16.51 32.52 -58.31
C LYS A 586 -15.25 32.33 -59.15
N ILE A 587 -14.19 31.85 -58.54
CA ILE A 587 -12.89 31.66 -59.17
C ILE A 587 -12.44 30.16 -59.21
N GLY A 588 -13.24 29.26 -58.67
CA GLY A 588 -12.95 27.83 -58.63
C GLY A 588 -11.79 27.44 -57.70
N GLU A 589 -11.37 28.33 -56.80
CA GLU A 589 -10.26 28.10 -55.86
C GLU A 589 -10.72 27.34 -54.63
N ILE A 590 -10.01 26.25 -54.31
CA ILE A 590 -10.20 25.48 -53.10
C ILE A 590 -9.09 25.83 -52.11
N LYS A 591 -9.44 26.17 -50.88
CA LYS A 591 -8.50 26.34 -49.76
C LYS A 591 -8.70 25.22 -48.75
N VAL A 592 -7.60 24.56 -48.40
CA VAL A 592 -7.62 23.43 -47.43
C VAL A 592 -6.63 23.70 -46.34
N GLY A 593 -7.13 23.77 -45.11
CA GLY A 593 -6.30 23.81 -43.89
C GLY A 593 -6.01 22.39 -43.39
N VAL A 594 -4.74 22.06 -43.28
CA VAL A 594 -4.29 20.73 -42.82
C VAL A 594 -3.48 20.88 -41.55
N ARG A 595 -3.81 20.11 -40.56
CA ARG A 595 -3.05 20.01 -39.29
C ARG A 595 -2.25 18.72 -39.27
N LEU A 596 -0.97 18.84 -38.96
CA LEU A 596 -0.06 17.72 -38.75
C LEU A 596 0.36 17.71 -37.28
N ILE A 597 0.23 16.58 -36.60
CA ILE A 597 0.64 16.40 -35.20
C ILE A 597 1.81 15.41 -35.20
N PHE A 598 2.97 15.90 -34.75
CA PHE A 598 4.19 15.10 -34.61
C PHE A 598 4.43 14.73 -33.17
N GLN A 599 4.82 13.48 -32.92
CA GLN A 599 5.18 12.97 -31.58
C GLN A 599 6.11 11.77 -31.72
N SER A 600 7.25 11.81 -31.04
CA SER A 600 8.15 10.65 -30.98
C SER A 600 7.83 9.77 -29.76
N LYS A 601 8.14 8.49 -29.85
CA LYS A 601 8.08 7.54 -28.71
C LYS A 601 9.36 7.55 -27.88
N TYR A 602 10.43 8.21 -28.36
CA TYR A 602 11.77 8.04 -27.79
C TYR A 602 12.41 9.35 -27.28
N LYS A 603 11.97 10.51 -27.81
CA LYS A 603 12.54 11.82 -27.46
C LYS A 603 11.57 12.97 -27.69
N THR A 604 11.84 14.12 -27.07
CA THR A 604 11.21 15.39 -27.47
C THR A 604 11.73 15.81 -28.84
N LEU A 605 10.82 16.07 -29.79
CA LEU A 605 11.17 16.46 -31.15
C LEU A 605 11.68 17.90 -31.18
N SER A 606 12.80 18.13 -31.89
CA SER A 606 13.29 19.47 -32.25
C SER A 606 12.58 19.99 -33.50
N ASP A 607 12.69 21.30 -33.76
CA ASP A 607 12.17 21.90 -34.99
C ASP A 607 12.86 21.31 -36.25
N GLU A 608 14.09 20.90 -36.15
CA GLU A 608 14.85 20.25 -37.24
C GLU A 608 14.29 18.87 -37.57
N ASP A 609 13.99 18.04 -36.55
CA ASP A 609 13.37 16.72 -36.72
C ASP A 609 12.04 16.82 -37.50
N ILE A 610 11.24 17.86 -37.17
CA ILE A 610 9.93 18.10 -37.76
C ILE A 610 10.06 18.65 -39.20
N SER A 611 10.97 19.60 -39.41
CA SER A 611 11.17 20.27 -40.70
C SER A 611 11.56 19.31 -41.81
N ALA A 612 12.38 18.30 -41.52
CA ALA A 612 12.74 17.26 -42.48
C ALA A 612 11.52 16.46 -42.94
N SER A 613 10.61 16.12 -42.04
CA SER A 613 9.37 15.41 -42.37
C SER A 613 8.39 16.28 -43.16
N ILE A 614 8.26 17.55 -42.78
CA ILE A 614 7.42 18.53 -43.45
C ILE A 614 7.89 18.74 -44.90
N THR A 615 9.19 18.93 -45.13
CA THR A 615 9.76 19.11 -46.46
C THR A 615 9.46 17.94 -47.38
N LYS A 616 9.53 16.70 -46.86
CA LYS A 616 9.18 15.50 -47.63
C LYS A 616 7.70 15.47 -48.04
N LEU A 617 6.79 15.93 -47.18
CA LEU A 617 5.36 16.01 -47.48
C LEU A 617 5.05 17.14 -48.50
N LEU A 618 5.60 18.33 -48.27
CA LEU A 618 5.23 19.53 -49.01
C LEU A 618 5.81 19.55 -50.42
N LYS A 619 7.01 19.00 -50.62
CA LYS A 619 7.68 18.99 -51.96
C LYS A 619 6.85 18.37 -53.08
N PRO A 620 6.23 17.20 -52.97
CA PRO A 620 5.35 16.70 -54.02
C PRO A 620 4.07 17.52 -54.23
N ILE A 621 3.52 18.14 -53.14
CA ILE A 621 2.28 18.93 -53.22
C ILE A 621 2.51 20.24 -53.99
N VAL A 622 3.61 20.93 -53.69
CA VAL A 622 3.94 22.21 -54.38
C VAL A 622 4.27 22.02 -55.86
N ASN A 623 4.67 20.82 -56.26
CA ASN A 623 4.92 20.51 -57.68
C ASN A 623 3.63 20.24 -58.49
N LEU A 624 2.45 20.17 -57.86
CA LEU A 624 1.17 20.02 -58.53
C LEU A 624 0.76 21.35 -59.23
N ASP A 625 0.13 21.23 -60.40
CA ASP A 625 -0.28 22.41 -61.14
C ASP A 625 -1.35 23.24 -60.41
N GLY A 626 -1.08 24.55 -60.25
CA GLY A 626 -2.00 25.49 -59.60
C GLY A 626 -2.15 25.29 -58.08
N VAL A 627 -1.26 24.52 -57.44
CA VAL A 627 -1.25 24.33 -55.98
C VAL A 627 -0.11 25.14 -55.37
N PHE A 628 -0.41 25.96 -54.35
CA PHE A 628 0.59 26.72 -53.60
C PHE A 628 0.25 26.84 -52.13
N ILE A 629 1.25 27.08 -51.32
CA ILE A 629 1.12 27.33 -49.86
C ILE A 629 1.43 28.79 -49.61
N PRO A 630 0.42 29.59 -49.19
CA PRO A 630 0.65 31.01 -48.91
C PRO A 630 1.71 31.22 -47.85
N GLY A 631 2.73 32.06 -48.15
CA GLY A 631 3.79 32.39 -47.22
C GLY A 631 4.93 31.37 -47.06
N LEU A 632 4.96 30.30 -47.88
CA LEU A 632 6.05 29.34 -47.91
C LEU A 632 6.79 29.38 -49.24
N GLU A 633 8.03 29.86 -49.26
CA GLU A 633 8.97 29.68 -50.38
C GLU A 633 9.85 28.46 -50.04
N LEU A 634 9.59 27.33 -50.66
CA LEU A 634 10.50 26.17 -50.58
C LEU A 634 11.74 26.50 -51.45
N LYS A 635 12.85 26.80 -50.81
CA LYS A 635 14.17 26.93 -51.47
C LYS A 635 14.67 25.57 -51.90
#